data_fc2070be1033303ee6d41469fdac78d7
#
_entry.id   fc2070be1033303ee6d41469fdac78d7
#
_cell.length_a   1.000
_cell.length_b   1.000
_cell.length_c   1.000
_cell.angle_alpha   90.00
_cell.angle_beta   90.00
_cell.angle_gamma   90.00
#
_symmetry.space_group_name_H-M   'P 1'
#
loop_
_entity.id
_entity.type
_entity.pdbx_description
1 polymer ?
#
loop_
_entity_poly.entity_id
_entity_poly.type
_entity_poly.pdbx_seq_one_letter_code
_entity_poly.pdbx_strand_id
1 'polypeptide(L)'
;MRQYQNTDYIQLSAVLHAREAHLLTHALSERMLDAPTAAESWKVLSACGYPSLECCTMERVERVLARERAALYRELAAMAPDARVVALFQLKYDYHNAKLALKGKHLGADVSHLAMDCGR
;
A
#
# COMPACT_ATOMS: atom_id res chain seq x y z
N MET A 1 -7.65 -26.17 15.19
CA MET A 1 -6.96 -25.31 14.20
C MET A 1 -7.45 -25.73 12.83
N ARG A 2 -8.03 -24.83 12.02
CA ARG A 2 -8.49 -25.17 10.67
C ARG A 2 -7.26 -25.44 9.79
N GLN A 3 -7.18 -26.61 9.17
CA GLN A 3 -6.14 -26.89 8.18
C GLN A 3 -6.59 -26.32 6.84
N TYR A 4 -5.79 -25.44 6.25
CA TYR A 4 -6.01 -24.88 4.93
C TYR A 4 -5.27 -25.73 3.90
N GLN A 5 -5.90 -25.93 2.75
CA GLN A 5 -5.28 -26.61 1.60
C GLN A 5 -4.85 -25.61 0.55
N ASN A 6 -3.92 -25.99 -0.32
CA ASN A 6 -3.48 -25.12 -1.43
C ASN A 6 -4.65 -24.69 -2.33
N THR A 7 -5.68 -25.53 -2.46
CA THR A 7 -6.89 -25.24 -3.22
C THR A 7 -7.69 -24.07 -2.66
N ASP A 8 -7.62 -23.81 -1.36
CA ASP A 8 -8.36 -22.71 -0.73
C ASP A 8 -7.82 -21.33 -1.19
N TYR A 9 -6.57 -21.28 -1.66
CA TYR A 9 -5.90 -20.04 -2.09
C TYR A 9 -5.91 -19.81 -3.61
N ILE A 10 -6.56 -20.67 -4.41
CA ILE A 10 -6.55 -20.57 -5.88
C ILE A 10 -7.12 -19.22 -6.34
N GLN A 11 -8.25 -18.80 -5.77
CA GLN A 11 -8.88 -17.54 -6.14
C GLN A 11 -7.99 -16.35 -5.81
N LEU A 12 -7.42 -16.32 -4.60
CA LEU A 12 -6.50 -15.25 -4.19
C LEU A 12 -5.26 -15.23 -5.08
N SER A 13 -4.68 -16.38 -5.39
CA SER A 13 -3.54 -16.50 -6.29
C SER A 13 -3.84 -15.97 -7.69
N ALA A 14 -5.00 -16.32 -8.26
CA ALA A 14 -5.40 -15.82 -9.58
C ALA A 14 -5.55 -14.29 -9.61
N VAL A 15 -6.15 -13.69 -8.57
CA VAL A 15 -6.28 -12.24 -8.44
C VAL A 15 -4.91 -11.57 -8.29
N LEU A 16 -4.02 -12.15 -7.48
CA LEU A 16 -2.65 -11.62 -7.32
C LEU A 16 -1.87 -11.65 -8.63
N HIS A 17 -1.92 -12.76 -9.39
CA HIS A 17 -1.27 -12.83 -10.69
C HIS A 17 -1.83 -11.81 -11.70
N ALA A 18 -3.14 -11.59 -11.71
CA ALA A 18 -3.73 -10.55 -12.54
C ALA A 18 -3.23 -9.15 -12.17
N ARG A 19 -3.02 -8.88 -10.88
CA ARG A 19 -2.48 -7.60 -10.40
C ARG A 19 -0.99 -7.43 -10.66
N GLU A 20 -0.22 -8.52 -10.62
CA GLU A 20 1.21 -8.50 -10.95
C GLU A 20 1.47 -7.93 -12.35
N ALA A 21 0.58 -8.15 -13.30
CA ALA A 21 0.67 -7.59 -14.66
C ALA A 21 0.59 -6.05 -14.70
N HIS A 22 0.08 -5.42 -13.64
CA HIS A 22 -0.05 -3.96 -13.51
C HIS A 22 0.98 -3.34 -12.56
N LEU A 23 1.97 -4.12 -12.09
CA LEU A 23 3.03 -3.58 -11.26
C LEU A 23 3.92 -2.62 -12.04
N LEU A 24 4.47 -1.65 -11.32
CA LEU A 24 5.42 -0.70 -11.86
C LEU A 24 6.72 -1.44 -12.24
N THR A 25 7.01 -1.47 -13.54
CA THR A 25 8.24 -2.06 -14.08
C THR A 25 9.40 -1.08 -13.99
N HIS A 26 10.65 -1.58 -14.12
CA HIS A 26 11.84 -0.72 -14.17
C HIS A 26 11.74 0.34 -15.28
N ALA A 27 11.32 -0.05 -16.47
CA ALA A 27 11.15 0.88 -17.59
C ALA A 27 10.10 1.98 -17.32
N LEU A 28 9.01 1.64 -16.63
CA LEU A 28 8.03 2.64 -16.21
C LEU A 28 8.58 3.57 -15.12
N SER A 29 9.39 3.04 -14.20
CA SER A 29 10.07 3.85 -13.17
C SER A 29 11.06 4.84 -13.81
N GLU A 30 11.83 4.43 -14.81
CA GLU A 30 12.71 5.32 -15.56
C GLU A 30 11.91 6.42 -16.26
N ARG A 31 10.82 6.08 -16.95
CA ARG A 31 9.93 7.07 -17.56
C ARG A 31 9.36 8.07 -16.56
N MET A 32 9.10 7.64 -15.32
CA MET A 32 8.66 8.55 -14.26
C MET A 32 9.77 9.50 -13.83
N LEU A 33 11.01 9.03 -13.75
CA LEU A 33 12.17 9.86 -13.40
C LEU A 33 12.51 10.86 -14.49
N ASP A 34 12.36 10.48 -15.76
CA ASP A 34 12.62 11.33 -16.92
C ASP A 34 11.48 12.33 -17.20
N ALA A 35 10.35 12.20 -16.53
CA ALA A 35 9.21 13.06 -16.74
C ALA A 35 9.52 14.52 -16.32
N PRO A 36 9.26 15.52 -17.17
CA PRO A 36 9.61 16.91 -16.89
C PRO A 36 8.78 17.54 -15.76
N THR A 37 7.63 16.96 -15.44
CA THR A 37 6.76 17.44 -14.37
C THR A 37 6.20 16.30 -13.52
N ALA A 38 5.88 16.57 -12.25
CA ALA A 38 5.23 15.61 -11.36
C ALA A 38 3.89 15.10 -11.90
N ALA A 39 3.15 15.95 -12.63
CA ALA A 39 1.88 15.58 -13.24
C ALA A 39 2.08 14.55 -14.37
N GLU A 40 3.13 14.67 -15.17
CA GLU A 40 3.46 13.70 -16.21
C GLU A 40 3.99 12.40 -15.64
N SER A 41 4.83 12.47 -14.61
CA SER A 41 5.25 11.30 -13.85
C SER A 41 4.04 10.54 -13.27
N TRP A 42 3.05 11.26 -12.72
CA TRP A 42 1.82 10.64 -12.19
C TRP A 42 0.96 9.97 -13.27
N LYS A 43 0.95 10.46 -14.50
CA LYS A 43 0.25 9.80 -15.62
C LYS A 43 0.76 8.38 -15.88
N VAL A 44 2.04 8.13 -15.66
CA VAL A 44 2.62 6.79 -15.78
C VAL A 44 2.01 5.86 -14.72
N LEU A 45 1.88 6.31 -13.47
CA LEU A 45 1.22 5.55 -12.40
C LEU A 45 -0.27 5.33 -12.71
N SER A 46 -0.95 6.33 -13.27
CA SER A 46 -2.36 6.17 -13.65
C SER A 46 -2.56 5.09 -14.71
N ALA A 47 -1.60 4.92 -15.62
CA ALA A 47 -1.61 3.81 -16.58
C ALA A 47 -1.43 2.42 -15.91
N CYS A 48 -0.85 2.37 -14.70
CA CYS A 48 -0.76 1.17 -13.88
C CYS A 48 -1.98 0.94 -12.97
N GLY A 49 -3.07 1.72 -13.15
CA GLY A 49 -4.32 1.56 -12.42
C GLY A 49 -4.49 2.45 -11.19
N TYR A 50 -3.55 3.36 -10.91
CA TYR A 50 -3.74 4.35 -9.85
C TYR A 50 -4.71 5.45 -10.27
N PRO A 51 -5.47 6.05 -9.33
CA PRO A 51 -6.37 7.16 -9.63
C PRO A 51 -5.63 8.35 -10.25
N SER A 52 -6.26 9.03 -11.20
CA SER A 52 -5.71 10.27 -11.77
C SER A 52 -5.69 11.39 -10.73
N LEU A 53 -4.63 12.21 -10.75
CA LEU A 53 -4.51 13.41 -9.93
C LEU A 53 -4.43 14.65 -10.82
N GLU A 54 -5.32 15.61 -10.59
CA GLU A 54 -5.28 16.92 -11.28
C GLU A 54 -4.11 17.79 -10.79
N CYS A 55 -3.74 17.62 -9.52
CA CYS A 55 -2.65 18.37 -8.89
C CYS A 55 -1.78 17.42 -8.06
N CYS A 56 -0.51 17.28 -8.44
CA CYS A 56 0.47 16.37 -7.83
C CYS A 56 1.26 17.08 -6.72
N THR A 57 0.59 17.48 -5.63
CA THR A 57 1.30 17.88 -4.40
C THR A 57 1.71 16.63 -3.62
N MET A 58 2.82 16.72 -2.87
CA MET A 58 3.30 15.59 -2.04
C MET A 58 2.21 15.05 -1.14
N GLU A 59 1.48 15.95 -0.46
CA GLU A 59 0.39 15.56 0.44
C GLU A 59 -0.74 14.77 -0.27
N ARG A 60 -1.12 15.18 -1.49
CA ARG A 60 -2.15 14.47 -2.26
C ARG A 60 -1.65 13.12 -2.74
N VAL A 61 -0.41 13.05 -3.21
CA VAL A 61 0.25 11.80 -3.62
C VAL A 61 0.27 10.82 -2.46
N GLU A 62 0.77 11.23 -1.30
CA GLU A 62 0.81 10.38 -0.10
C GLU A 62 -0.57 9.91 0.33
N ARG A 63 -1.57 10.78 0.30
CA ARG A 63 -2.96 10.45 0.64
C ARG A 63 -3.55 9.39 -0.31
N VAL A 64 -3.32 9.52 -1.62
CA VAL A 64 -3.78 8.52 -2.60
C VAL A 64 -3.06 7.20 -2.39
N LEU A 65 -1.75 7.20 -2.26
CA LEU A 65 -0.98 5.97 -2.03
C LEU A 65 -1.36 5.27 -0.72
N ALA A 66 -1.61 6.02 0.35
CA ALA A 66 -2.09 5.48 1.62
C ALA A 66 -3.47 4.84 1.47
N ARG A 67 -4.40 5.51 0.76
CA ARG A 67 -5.74 4.99 0.49
C ARG A 67 -5.72 3.71 -0.34
N GLU A 68 -4.94 3.68 -1.43
CA GLU A 68 -4.80 2.50 -2.29
C GLU A 68 -4.19 1.32 -1.52
N ARG A 69 -3.17 1.57 -0.71
CA ARG A 69 -2.57 0.55 0.15
C ARG A 69 -3.58 0.00 1.17
N ALA A 70 -4.34 0.85 1.83
CA ALA A 70 -5.38 0.43 2.78
C ALA A 70 -6.51 -0.36 2.09
N ALA A 71 -6.91 0.04 0.88
CA ALA A 71 -7.88 -0.67 0.07
C ALA A 71 -7.38 -2.07 -0.31
N LEU A 72 -6.12 -2.18 -0.74
CA LEU A 72 -5.48 -3.45 -1.07
C LEU A 72 -5.48 -4.41 0.13
N TYR A 73 -5.07 -3.97 1.32
CA TYR A 73 -5.08 -4.83 2.51
C TYR A 73 -6.47 -5.31 2.88
N ARG A 74 -7.50 -4.45 2.78
CA ARG A 74 -8.89 -4.83 3.04
C ARG A 74 -9.38 -5.89 2.05
N GLU A 75 -9.07 -5.70 0.77
CA GLU A 75 -9.46 -6.64 -0.28
C GLU A 75 -8.77 -8.00 -0.10
N LEU A 76 -7.46 -8.00 0.15
CA LEU A 76 -6.69 -9.23 0.40
C LEU A 76 -7.20 -9.96 1.66
N ALA A 77 -7.50 -9.23 2.73
CA ALA A 77 -8.03 -9.82 3.96
C ALA A 77 -9.43 -10.42 3.76
N ALA A 78 -10.26 -9.83 2.89
CA ALA A 78 -11.59 -10.35 2.57
C ALA A 78 -11.54 -11.63 1.70
N MET A 79 -10.51 -11.75 0.85
CA MET A 79 -10.34 -12.91 -0.05
C MET A 79 -9.50 -14.03 0.57
N ALA A 80 -8.64 -13.71 1.52
CA ALA A 80 -7.74 -14.70 2.11
C ALA A 80 -8.53 -15.71 2.98
N PRO A 81 -8.37 -17.02 2.78
CA PRO A 81 -8.95 -18.04 3.64
C PRO A 81 -8.53 -17.90 5.10
N ASP A 82 -7.31 -17.44 5.33
CA ASP A 82 -6.78 -17.05 6.64
C ASP A 82 -6.30 -15.60 6.63
N ALA A 83 -7.12 -14.70 7.15
CA ALA A 83 -6.80 -13.29 7.26
C ALA A 83 -5.54 -13.00 8.09
N ARG A 84 -5.09 -13.94 8.93
CA ARG A 84 -3.85 -13.79 9.72
C ARG A 84 -2.62 -13.70 8.82
N VAL A 85 -2.65 -14.31 7.65
CA VAL A 85 -1.56 -14.20 6.67
C VAL A 85 -1.41 -12.73 6.22
N VAL A 86 -2.52 -12.07 5.92
CA VAL A 86 -2.53 -10.64 5.54
C VAL A 86 -2.13 -9.77 6.73
N ALA A 87 -2.67 -10.07 7.93
CA ALA A 87 -2.33 -9.36 9.16
C ALA A 87 -0.83 -9.42 9.49
N LEU A 88 -0.12 -10.49 9.11
CA LEU A 88 1.33 -10.59 9.29
C LEU A 88 2.07 -9.47 8.53
N PHE A 89 1.65 -9.15 7.32
CA PHE A 89 2.23 -8.05 6.53
C PHE A 89 1.90 -6.67 7.11
N GLN A 90 0.82 -6.54 7.88
CA GLN A 90 0.44 -5.30 8.54
C GLN A 90 1.23 -5.03 9.84
N LEU A 91 1.82 -6.06 10.46
CA LEU A 91 2.63 -5.91 11.69
C LEU A 91 3.74 -4.87 11.59
N LYS A 92 4.33 -4.67 10.41
CA LYS A 92 5.36 -3.63 10.22
C LYS A 92 4.82 -2.22 10.48
N TYR A 93 3.53 -1.97 10.18
CA TYR A 93 2.88 -0.68 10.42
C TYR A 93 2.52 -0.51 11.89
N ASP A 94 2.03 -1.57 12.55
CA ASP A 94 1.78 -1.58 13.99
C ASP A 94 3.08 -1.29 14.75
N TYR A 95 4.18 -1.92 14.34
CA TYR A 95 5.49 -1.70 14.94
C TYR A 95 6.03 -0.28 14.69
N HIS A 96 5.79 0.26 13.49
CA HIS A 96 6.13 1.65 13.18
C HIS A 96 5.35 2.61 14.09
N ASN A 97 4.04 2.44 14.20
CA ASN A 97 3.18 3.28 15.01
C ASN A 97 3.53 3.19 16.51
N ALA A 98 3.82 1.99 17.01
CA ALA A 98 4.27 1.81 18.39
C ALA A 98 5.60 2.55 18.67
N LYS A 99 6.60 2.41 17.78
CA LYS A 99 7.87 3.15 17.90
C LYS A 99 7.66 4.66 17.83
N LEU A 100 6.75 5.10 16.96
CA LEU A 100 6.41 6.51 16.79
C LEU A 100 5.81 7.08 18.07
N ALA A 101 4.82 6.39 18.66
CA ALA A 101 4.20 6.79 19.91
C ALA A 101 5.21 6.90 21.07
N LEU A 102 6.12 5.92 21.18
CA LEU A 102 7.17 5.93 22.21
C LEU A 102 8.13 7.12 22.03
N LYS A 103 8.56 7.39 20.78
CA LYS A 103 9.42 8.53 20.46
C LYS A 103 8.73 9.87 20.72
N GLY A 104 7.47 10.01 20.29
CA GLY A 104 6.68 11.22 20.52
C GLY A 104 6.53 11.50 22.02
N LYS A 105 6.21 10.47 22.82
CA LYS A 105 6.12 10.61 24.27
C LYS A 105 7.46 11.02 24.90
N HIS A 106 8.55 10.45 24.44
CA HIS A 106 9.90 10.79 24.97
C HIS A 106 10.33 12.22 24.63
N LEU A 107 10.01 12.66 23.41
CA LEU A 107 10.37 14.00 22.92
C LEU A 107 9.35 15.10 23.31
N GLY A 108 8.20 14.73 23.88
CA GLY A 108 7.12 15.67 24.15
C GLY A 108 6.50 16.30 22.90
N ALA A 109 6.63 15.62 21.75
CA ALA A 109 6.19 16.14 20.45
C ALA A 109 4.95 15.39 19.94
N ASP A 110 4.03 16.11 19.28
CA ASP A 110 2.92 15.48 18.54
C ASP A 110 3.43 14.90 17.23
N VAL A 111 3.41 13.58 17.16
CA VAL A 111 3.85 12.79 16.00
C VAL A 111 2.69 12.05 15.32
N SER A 112 1.45 12.37 15.68
CA SER A 112 0.24 11.69 15.17
C SER A 112 0.14 11.73 13.65
N HIS A 113 0.60 12.82 13.03
CA HIS A 113 0.61 13.01 11.57
C HIS A 113 1.54 12.05 10.81
N LEU A 114 2.47 11.37 11.51
CA LEU A 114 3.38 10.38 10.94
C LEU A 114 2.85 8.94 11.08
N ALA A 115 1.72 8.76 11.78
CA ALA A 115 1.12 7.45 11.94
C ALA A 115 0.57 6.91 10.61
N MET A 116 0.68 5.60 10.45
CA MET A 116 0.21 4.90 9.25
C MET A 116 -1.09 4.16 9.52
N ASP A 117 -2.14 4.41 8.70
CA ASP A 117 -3.48 3.82 8.85
C ASP A 117 -3.59 2.37 8.35
N CYS A 118 -2.46 1.70 8.12
CA CYS A 118 -2.43 0.34 7.57
C CYS A 118 -2.15 -0.74 8.62
N GLY A 119 -2.11 -0.38 9.89
CA GLY A 119 -2.06 -1.30 11.03
C GLY A 119 -3.37 -2.06 11.22
N ARG A 120 -3.36 -3.00 12.16
CA ARG A 120 -4.54 -3.78 12.56
C ARG A 120 -5.40 -2.97 13.51
#